data_10037e133a73c535093ed992ddb392e7
#
_entry.id   10037e133a73c535093ed992ddb392e7
#
_cell.length_a   1.000
_cell.length_b   1.000
_cell.length_c   1.000
_cell.angle_alpha   90.00
_cell.angle_beta   90.00
_cell.angle_gamma   90.00
#
_symmetry.space_group_name_H-M   'P 1'
#
loop_
_entity.id
_entity.type
_entity.pdbx_description
1 polymer ?
#
loop_
_entity_poly.entity_id
_entity_poly.type
_entity_poly.pdbx_seq_one_letter_code
_entity_poly.pdbx_strand_id
1 'polypeptide(L)'
;MSRGAERTTIDLHLIRVLHTLITERSVSRAALRLASTQPAVSAQLRRLRTLTGDPLLVRSGQGMQPTAAALQLLEPAAQVLQGADRLFSPRLRAAPFEPVAARALFRVAASDYLDPLFLPRLVTRVKRLAPQVHIELMPLTREYDYRRHLAAGDVDLVIGNWLQPPEELHLARLISDEVVCLVSRDHPATGRGWTVSRYLDCEHVAPMPTHPGAIGVIDEHLAAQGLQRSIAVRASHFGLIPAMVADSLLVLTTGRLFCSRWLGSLPLRVVRC
;
A
#
# COMPACT_ATOMS: atom_id res chain seq x y z
N MET A 1 -17.40 48.10 -10.84
CA MET A 1 -18.17 47.74 -9.65
C MET A 1 -17.96 46.22 -9.41
N SER A 2 -16.97 45.90 -8.59
CA SER A 2 -16.56 44.54 -8.30
C SER A 2 -17.49 44.01 -7.21
N ARG A 3 -18.33 43.02 -7.52
CA ARG A 3 -19.11 42.27 -6.51
C ARG A 3 -18.13 41.41 -5.72
N GLY A 4 -17.89 41.75 -4.45
CA GLY A 4 -17.14 40.93 -3.52
C GLY A 4 -17.77 39.56 -3.40
N ALA A 5 -17.03 38.52 -3.80
CA ALA A 5 -17.37 37.16 -3.53
C ALA A 5 -17.34 36.99 -1.98
N GLU A 6 -18.50 36.87 -1.33
CA GLU A 6 -18.59 36.40 0.03
C GLU A 6 -17.81 35.08 0.09
N ARG A 7 -16.68 35.09 0.78
CA ARG A 7 -15.93 33.89 1.09
C ARG A 7 -16.81 33.02 1.97
N THR A 8 -17.54 32.11 1.37
CA THR A 8 -18.34 31.13 2.09
C THR A 8 -17.39 30.30 2.96
N THR A 9 -17.42 30.53 4.26
CA THR A 9 -16.54 29.84 5.20
C THR A 9 -16.92 28.38 5.27
N ILE A 10 -16.09 27.51 4.71
CA ILE A 10 -16.20 26.06 4.84
C ILE A 10 -15.48 25.69 6.13
N ASP A 11 -16.19 25.08 7.07
CA ASP A 11 -15.64 24.58 8.32
C ASP A 11 -15.64 23.03 8.37
N LEU A 12 -14.87 22.46 9.28
CA LEU A 12 -14.79 21.00 9.46
C LEU A 12 -16.13 20.36 9.83
N HIS A 13 -17.00 21.11 10.51
CA HIS A 13 -18.34 20.60 10.83
C HIS A 13 -19.16 20.39 9.56
N LEU A 14 -19.12 21.32 8.63
CA LEU A 14 -19.82 21.21 7.34
C LEU A 14 -19.30 20.01 6.50
N ILE A 15 -17.97 19.79 6.51
CA ILE A 15 -17.37 18.61 5.85
C ILE A 15 -17.82 17.31 6.53
N ARG A 16 -17.88 17.28 7.85
CA ARG A 16 -18.39 16.13 8.62
C ARG A 16 -19.87 15.85 8.31
N VAL A 17 -20.69 16.90 8.19
CA VAL A 17 -22.09 16.75 7.77
C VAL A 17 -22.20 16.18 6.35
N LEU A 18 -21.41 16.68 5.41
CA LEU A 18 -21.35 16.15 4.03
C LEU A 18 -21.05 14.66 4.02
N HIS A 19 -19.94 14.28 4.64
CA HIS A 19 -19.50 12.87 4.72
C HIS A 19 -20.57 11.97 5.34
N THR A 20 -21.16 12.41 6.47
CA THR A 20 -22.18 11.63 7.19
C THR A 20 -23.46 11.50 6.39
N LEU A 21 -23.93 12.55 5.69
CA LEU A 21 -25.11 12.50 4.83
C LEU A 21 -24.96 11.49 3.68
N ILE A 22 -23.82 11.48 3.02
CA ILE A 22 -23.54 10.57 1.91
C ILE A 22 -23.49 9.13 2.40
N THR A 23 -22.81 8.89 3.55
CA THR A 23 -22.66 7.56 4.13
C THR A 23 -24.00 7.02 4.65
N GLU A 24 -24.78 7.81 5.40
CA GLU A 24 -26.03 7.38 6.00
C GLU A 24 -27.21 7.35 5.01
N ARG A 25 -27.11 8.08 3.89
CA ARG A 25 -28.19 8.19 2.88
C ARG A 25 -29.55 8.57 3.51
N SER A 26 -29.50 9.31 4.62
CA SER A 26 -30.69 9.69 5.40
C SER A 26 -30.38 10.88 6.29
N VAL A 27 -31.18 11.93 6.15
CA VAL A 27 -31.02 13.15 6.98
C VAL A 27 -31.28 12.86 8.46
N SER A 28 -32.28 12.01 8.76
CA SER A 28 -32.61 11.65 10.14
C SER A 28 -31.50 10.82 10.81
N ARG A 29 -30.95 9.82 10.11
CA ARG A 29 -29.82 9.01 10.60
C ARG A 29 -28.55 9.85 10.74
N ALA A 30 -28.29 10.73 9.78
CA ALA A 30 -27.16 11.66 9.87
C ALA A 30 -27.28 12.58 11.07
N ALA A 31 -28.49 13.10 11.38
CA ALA A 31 -28.73 13.92 12.56
C ALA A 31 -28.44 13.16 13.87
N LEU A 32 -28.91 11.91 13.98
CA LEU A 32 -28.60 11.06 15.14
C LEU A 32 -27.09 10.84 15.28
N ARG A 33 -26.40 10.48 14.19
CA ARG A 33 -24.96 10.20 14.21
C ARG A 33 -24.11 11.44 14.54
N LEU A 34 -24.60 12.63 14.16
CA LEU A 34 -23.95 13.92 14.43
C LEU A 34 -24.34 14.52 15.79
N ALA A 35 -25.14 13.83 16.60
CA ALA A 35 -25.73 14.37 17.83
C ALA A 35 -26.39 15.76 17.62
N SER A 36 -27.11 15.90 16.46
CA SER A 36 -27.74 17.14 16.03
C SER A 36 -29.23 16.93 15.72
N THR A 37 -29.92 18.02 15.41
CA THR A 37 -31.33 17.95 15.03
C THR A 37 -31.52 17.80 13.54
N GLN A 38 -32.59 17.10 13.10
CA GLN A 38 -32.90 16.95 11.68
C GLN A 38 -33.07 18.30 10.94
N PRO A 39 -33.74 19.33 11.49
CA PRO A 39 -33.79 20.66 10.87
C PRO A 39 -32.42 21.28 10.63
N ALA A 40 -31.51 21.17 11.62
CA ALA A 40 -30.15 21.70 11.52
C ALA A 40 -29.36 21.00 10.39
N VAL A 41 -29.40 19.65 10.33
CA VAL A 41 -28.75 18.89 9.24
C VAL A 41 -29.39 19.18 7.89
N SER A 42 -30.71 19.38 7.82
CA SER A 42 -31.39 19.80 6.60
C SER A 42 -30.96 21.20 6.13
N ALA A 43 -30.71 22.12 7.04
CA ALA A 43 -30.17 23.44 6.71
C ALA A 43 -28.74 23.35 6.16
N GLN A 44 -27.89 22.51 6.76
CA GLN A 44 -26.54 22.26 6.26
C GLN A 44 -26.57 21.57 4.88
N LEU A 45 -27.48 20.64 4.65
CA LEU A 45 -27.62 20.01 3.32
C LEU A 45 -28.00 21.06 2.26
N ARG A 46 -28.89 22.00 2.55
CA ARG A 46 -29.20 23.10 1.65
C ARG A 46 -27.96 23.94 1.34
N ARG A 47 -27.19 24.28 2.36
CA ARG A 47 -25.91 25.03 2.20
C ARG A 47 -24.92 24.25 1.36
N LEU A 48 -24.74 22.95 1.58
CA LEU A 48 -23.88 22.09 0.77
C LEU A 48 -24.30 22.04 -0.69
N ARG A 49 -25.60 21.93 -0.97
CA ARG A 49 -26.15 21.99 -2.33
C ARG A 49 -25.81 23.29 -3.04
N THR A 50 -25.92 24.41 -2.36
CA THR A 50 -25.52 25.73 -2.92
C THR A 50 -24.04 25.79 -3.21
N LEU A 51 -23.18 25.22 -2.35
CA LEU A 51 -21.72 25.21 -2.51
C LEU A 51 -21.26 24.30 -3.64
N THR A 52 -21.88 23.15 -3.79
CA THR A 52 -21.47 22.12 -4.78
C THR A 52 -22.19 22.27 -6.11
N GLY A 53 -23.31 23.00 -6.16
CA GLY A 53 -24.18 23.04 -7.32
C GLY A 53 -24.88 21.73 -7.61
N ASP A 54 -24.90 20.77 -6.66
CA ASP A 54 -25.41 19.42 -6.82
C ASP A 54 -26.42 19.08 -5.73
N PRO A 55 -27.50 18.33 -6.01
CA PRO A 55 -28.49 17.92 -5.01
C PRO A 55 -27.92 16.98 -3.93
N LEU A 56 -26.77 16.37 -4.14
CA LEU A 56 -26.01 15.45 -3.27
C LEU A 56 -26.77 14.17 -2.89
N LEU A 57 -28.02 14.30 -2.49
CA LEU A 57 -28.94 13.19 -2.22
C LEU A 57 -30.25 13.40 -2.98
N VAL A 58 -30.64 12.39 -3.75
CA VAL A 58 -31.88 12.36 -4.53
C VAL A 58 -32.80 11.23 -4.04
N ARG A 59 -34.12 11.40 -4.20
CA ARG A 59 -35.08 10.33 -3.89
C ARG A 59 -35.02 9.23 -4.95
N SER A 60 -34.94 8.00 -4.50
CA SER A 60 -35.09 6.79 -5.29
C SER A 60 -36.15 5.90 -4.62
N GLY A 61 -36.78 4.99 -5.33
CA GLY A 61 -37.92 4.19 -4.81
C GLY A 61 -37.68 3.49 -3.44
N GLN A 62 -36.45 3.31 -3.04
CA GLN A 62 -36.05 2.71 -1.74
C GLN A 62 -35.47 3.70 -0.74
N GLY A 63 -35.64 5.03 -0.95
CA GLY A 63 -35.11 6.06 -0.03
C GLY A 63 -34.26 7.11 -0.71
N MET A 64 -33.28 7.67 0.02
CA MET A 64 -32.35 8.65 -0.53
C MET A 64 -31.09 7.96 -1.07
N GLN A 65 -30.63 8.38 -2.24
CA GLN A 65 -29.42 7.87 -2.88
C GLN A 65 -28.44 9.05 -3.14
N PRO A 66 -27.13 8.85 -2.95
CA PRO A 66 -26.15 9.86 -3.31
C PRO A 66 -26.03 9.99 -4.82
N THR A 67 -25.80 11.22 -5.29
CA THR A 67 -25.47 11.51 -6.68
C THR A 67 -24.06 11.04 -7.02
N ALA A 68 -23.72 10.95 -8.32
CA ALA A 68 -22.35 10.66 -8.74
C ALA A 68 -21.35 11.72 -8.21
N ALA A 69 -21.75 13.00 -8.22
CA ALA A 69 -20.95 14.10 -7.67
C ALA A 69 -20.73 13.92 -6.15
N ALA A 70 -21.77 13.55 -5.40
CA ALA A 70 -21.66 13.28 -3.97
C ALA A 70 -20.65 12.14 -3.68
N LEU A 71 -20.69 11.05 -4.46
CA LEU A 71 -19.76 9.94 -4.28
C LEU A 71 -18.30 10.35 -4.53
N GLN A 72 -18.05 11.25 -5.50
CA GLN A 72 -16.73 11.79 -5.76
C GLN A 72 -16.21 12.68 -4.60
N LEU A 73 -17.11 13.31 -3.83
CA LEU A 73 -16.74 14.12 -2.68
C LEU A 73 -16.47 13.32 -1.41
N LEU A 74 -16.86 12.04 -1.36
CA LEU A 74 -16.77 11.21 -0.16
C LEU A 74 -15.33 11.02 0.30
N GLU A 75 -14.45 10.61 -0.62
CA GLU A 75 -13.04 10.38 -0.33
C GLU A 75 -12.29 11.66 0.07
N PRO A 76 -12.37 12.78 -0.68
CA PRO A 76 -11.76 14.05 -0.25
C PRO A 76 -12.26 14.53 1.12
N ALA A 77 -13.54 14.38 1.41
CA ALA A 77 -14.09 14.74 2.72
C ALA A 77 -13.53 13.88 3.85
N ALA A 78 -13.39 12.57 3.64
CA ALA A 78 -12.77 11.66 4.58
C ALA A 78 -11.31 12.03 4.88
N GLN A 79 -10.53 12.37 3.85
CA GLN A 79 -9.12 12.79 3.98
C GLN A 79 -8.97 14.06 4.82
N VAL A 80 -9.80 15.08 4.60
CA VAL A 80 -9.79 16.31 5.39
C VAL A 80 -10.12 16.03 6.86
N LEU A 81 -11.13 15.20 7.13
CA LEU A 81 -11.52 14.83 8.50
C LEU A 81 -10.41 14.04 9.20
N GLN A 82 -9.81 13.07 8.52
CA GLN A 82 -8.67 12.33 9.04
C GLN A 82 -7.47 13.25 9.32
N GLY A 83 -7.17 14.19 8.42
CA GLY A 83 -6.12 15.19 8.62
C GLY A 83 -6.35 16.03 9.87
N ALA A 84 -7.59 16.50 10.07
CA ALA A 84 -7.97 17.25 11.26
C ALA A 84 -7.86 16.41 12.55
N ASP A 85 -8.34 15.17 12.52
CA ASP A 85 -8.24 14.25 13.66
C ASP A 85 -6.78 13.93 14.01
N ARG A 86 -5.85 13.92 13.03
CA ARG A 86 -4.41 13.80 13.28
C ARG A 86 -3.82 15.01 13.98
N LEU A 87 -4.21 16.25 13.57
CA LEU A 87 -3.74 17.48 14.20
C LEU A 87 -4.07 17.54 15.69
N PHE A 88 -5.23 17.03 16.06
CA PHE A 88 -5.72 17.07 17.45
C PHE A 88 -5.62 15.72 18.16
N SER A 89 -5.01 14.74 17.54
CA SER A 89 -4.79 13.42 18.15
C SER A 89 -3.88 13.54 19.38
N PRO A 90 -4.19 12.86 20.49
CA PRO A 90 -3.34 12.79 21.66
C PRO A 90 -1.92 12.30 21.41
N ARG A 91 -1.63 11.74 20.20
CA ARG A 91 -0.28 11.36 19.76
C ARG A 91 0.72 12.53 19.74
N LEU A 92 0.25 13.79 19.70
CA LEU A 92 1.10 14.97 19.88
C LEU A 92 1.46 15.23 21.36
N ARG A 93 0.76 14.63 22.31
CA ARG A 93 1.13 14.60 23.71
C ARG A 93 1.62 13.19 24.02
N ALA A 94 2.93 13.02 24.05
CA ALA A 94 3.63 11.75 24.23
C ALA A 94 3.28 11.06 25.58
N ALA A 95 2.10 10.48 25.66
CA ALA A 95 1.92 9.36 26.58
C ALA A 95 2.68 8.17 25.98
N PRO A 96 3.44 7.41 26.77
CA PRO A 96 4.13 6.23 26.27
C PRO A 96 3.10 5.29 25.60
N PHE A 97 3.46 4.78 24.42
CA PHE A 97 2.62 3.84 23.71
C PHE A 97 2.53 2.54 24.52
N GLU A 98 1.30 2.23 25.00
CA GLU A 98 1.03 1.02 25.76
C GLU A 98 0.44 -0.05 24.83
N PRO A 99 1.23 -1.01 24.33
CA PRO A 99 0.80 -1.95 23.32
C PRO A 99 -0.44 -2.75 23.69
N VAL A 100 -0.52 -3.21 24.94
CA VAL A 100 -1.62 -4.07 25.42
C VAL A 100 -2.98 -3.37 25.38
N ALA A 101 -3.01 -2.06 25.68
CA ALA A 101 -4.21 -1.23 25.69
C ALA A 101 -4.47 -0.50 24.36
N ALA A 102 -3.51 -0.52 23.44
CA ALA A 102 -3.59 0.23 22.19
C ALA A 102 -4.73 -0.25 21.31
N ARG A 103 -5.57 0.66 20.88
CA ARG A 103 -6.62 0.48 19.87
C ARG A 103 -6.28 1.37 18.69
N ALA A 104 -5.56 0.80 17.75
CA ALA A 104 -5.10 1.49 16.55
C ALA A 104 -5.27 0.60 15.32
N LEU A 105 -5.37 1.23 14.17
CA LEU A 105 -5.25 0.57 12.87
C LEU A 105 -3.91 0.95 12.27
N PHE A 106 -3.11 -0.04 11.91
CA PHE A 106 -1.87 0.13 11.15
C PHE A 106 -2.04 -0.39 9.74
N ARG A 107 -1.77 0.46 8.77
CA ARG A 107 -1.78 0.14 7.35
C ARG A 107 -0.36 -0.02 6.85
N VAL A 108 -0.04 -1.22 6.38
CA VAL A 108 1.31 -1.59 5.93
C VAL A 108 1.25 -2.00 4.47
N ALA A 109 1.91 -1.25 3.60
CA ALA A 109 2.13 -1.68 2.22
C ALA A 109 3.46 -2.45 2.13
N ALA A 110 3.44 -3.64 1.54
CA ALA A 110 4.62 -4.49 1.47
C ALA A 110 4.75 -5.18 0.11
N SER A 111 6.00 -5.35 -0.34
CA SER A 111 6.29 -6.18 -1.50
C SER A 111 6.16 -7.67 -1.15
N ASP A 112 5.77 -8.48 -2.11
CA ASP A 112 5.59 -9.92 -1.97
C ASP A 112 6.88 -10.74 -2.20
N TYR A 113 8.02 -10.08 -2.49
CA TYR A 113 9.34 -10.72 -2.60
C TYR A 113 10.13 -10.80 -1.29
N LEU A 114 9.47 -10.53 -0.16
CA LEU A 114 9.99 -10.85 1.17
C LEU A 114 9.91 -12.35 1.43
N ASP A 115 10.64 -12.83 2.46
CA ASP A 115 10.36 -14.18 3.00
C ASP A 115 8.84 -14.34 3.24
N PRO A 116 8.19 -15.34 2.64
CA PRO A 116 6.74 -15.54 2.77
C PRO A 116 6.24 -15.66 4.22
N LEU A 117 7.12 -15.99 5.15
CA LEU A 117 6.81 -16.06 6.59
C LEU A 117 7.04 -14.75 7.34
N PHE A 118 7.63 -13.74 6.69
CA PHE A 118 7.95 -12.49 7.39
C PHE A 118 6.69 -11.76 7.86
N LEU A 119 5.76 -11.44 6.96
CA LEU A 119 4.51 -10.75 7.32
C LEU A 119 3.62 -11.58 8.26
N PRO A 120 3.41 -12.89 8.06
CA PRO A 120 2.69 -13.72 9.02
C PRO A 120 3.31 -13.68 10.43
N ARG A 121 4.64 -13.77 10.55
CA ARG A 121 5.34 -13.68 11.84
C ARG A 121 5.21 -12.30 12.46
N LEU A 122 5.30 -11.23 11.65
CA LEU A 122 5.08 -9.85 12.10
C LEU A 122 3.68 -9.70 12.70
N VAL A 123 2.64 -10.11 11.97
CA VAL A 123 1.25 -10.04 12.42
C VAL A 123 1.05 -10.83 13.73
N THR A 124 1.55 -12.06 13.78
CA THR A 124 1.48 -12.90 14.99
C THR A 124 2.15 -12.22 16.18
N ARG A 125 3.34 -11.62 15.97
CA ARG A 125 4.07 -10.90 17.03
C ARG A 125 3.30 -9.67 17.51
N VAL A 126 2.78 -8.85 16.58
CA VAL A 126 2.00 -7.66 16.93
C VAL A 126 0.74 -8.06 17.68
N LYS A 127 -0.02 -9.06 17.21
CA LYS A 127 -1.25 -9.51 17.87
C LYS A 127 -1.01 -10.08 19.28
N ARG A 128 0.16 -10.66 19.54
CA ARG A 128 0.55 -11.11 20.88
C ARG A 128 0.85 -9.95 21.82
N LEU A 129 1.53 -8.90 21.33
CA LEU A 129 1.95 -7.75 22.12
C LEU A 129 0.84 -6.70 22.26
N ALA A 130 0.01 -6.55 21.24
CA ALA A 130 -1.03 -5.55 21.11
C ALA A 130 -2.33 -6.18 20.54
N PRO A 131 -3.06 -6.97 21.34
CA PRO A 131 -4.18 -7.79 20.85
C PRO A 131 -5.33 -6.99 20.24
N GLN A 132 -5.51 -5.73 20.65
CA GLN A 132 -6.59 -4.85 20.18
C GLN A 132 -6.21 -4.01 18.96
N VAL A 133 -4.95 -4.07 18.51
CA VAL A 133 -4.49 -3.39 17.30
C VAL A 133 -5.02 -4.13 16.07
N HIS A 134 -5.49 -3.37 15.07
CA HIS A 134 -5.85 -3.87 13.74
C HIS A 134 -4.69 -3.61 12.76
N ILE A 135 -4.50 -4.51 11.81
CA ILE A 135 -3.47 -4.40 10.79
C ILE A 135 -4.13 -4.63 9.42
N GLU A 136 -3.94 -3.72 8.50
CA GLU A 136 -4.26 -3.88 7.09
C GLU A 136 -2.95 -4.06 6.32
N LEU A 137 -2.83 -5.18 5.58
CA LEU A 137 -1.71 -5.44 4.71
C LEU A 137 -2.13 -5.16 3.27
N MET A 138 -1.39 -4.29 2.60
CA MET A 138 -1.66 -3.90 1.21
C MET A 138 -0.46 -4.28 0.33
N PRO A 139 -0.70 -4.70 -0.93
CA PRO A 139 0.39 -4.97 -1.84
C PRO A 139 1.08 -3.68 -2.28
N LEU A 140 2.40 -3.69 -2.34
CA LEU A 140 3.18 -2.64 -2.98
C LEU A 140 3.27 -2.95 -4.48
N THR A 141 2.28 -2.49 -5.23
CA THR A 141 2.19 -2.70 -6.68
C THR A 141 2.83 -1.56 -7.47
N ARG A 142 2.93 -1.74 -8.79
CA ARG A 142 3.45 -0.73 -9.72
C ARG A 142 2.63 0.55 -9.73
N GLU A 143 1.31 0.45 -9.57
CA GLU A 143 0.36 1.56 -9.61
C GLU A 143 0.22 2.24 -8.24
N TYR A 144 0.81 1.66 -7.19
CA TYR A 144 0.69 2.15 -5.83
C TYR A 144 1.69 3.27 -5.55
N ASP A 145 1.23 4.52 -5.58
CA ASP A 145 2.03 5.69 -5.21
C ASP A 145 2.21 5.77 -3.68
N TYR A 146 3.17 4.98 -3.17
CA TYR A 146 3.45 4.90 -1.74
C TYR A 146 3.90 6.22 -1.13
N ARG A 147 4.56 7.11 -1.90
CA ARG A 147 4.99 8.44 -1.40
C ARG A 147 3.78 9.30 -1.09
N ARG A 148 2.83 9.36 -2.02
CA ARG A 148 1.58 10.08 -1.84
C ARG A 148 0.78 9.50 -0.67
N HIS A 149 0.64 8.18 -0.59
CA HIS A 149 -0.13 7.52 0.47
C HIS A 149 0.52 7.68 1.85
N LEU A 150 1.85 7.65 1.96
CA LEU A 150 2.56 7.99 3.20
C LEU A 150 2.34 9.45 3.59
N ALA A 151 2.48 10.39 2.65
CA ALA A 151 2.27 11.82 2.90
C ALA A 151 0.82 12.13 3.30
N ALA A 152 -0.16 11.49 2.67
CA ALA A 152 -1.58 11.60 3.03
C ALA A 152 -1.92 10.86 4.34
N GLY A 153 -1.06 9.90 4.76
CA GLY A 153 -1.27 9.01 5.90
C GLY A 153 -2.34 7.98 5.66
N ASP A 154 -2.56 7.61 4.42
CA ASP A 154 -3.40 6.48 4.01
C ASP A 154 -2.68 5.16 4.27
N VAL A 155 -1.36 5.19 4.40
CA VAL A 155 -0.50 4.10 4.84
C VAL A 155 0.46 4.61 5.91
N ASP A 156 0.73 3.80 6.92
CA ASP A 156 1.61 4.15 8.04
C ASP A 156 3.04 3.68 7.81
N LEU A 157 3.22 2.60 7.06
CA LEU A 157 4.52 1.96 6.84
C LEU A 157 4.57 1.30 5.45
N VAL A 158 5.71 1.43 4.81
CA VAL A 158 6.02 0.71 3.55
C VAL A 158 7.24 -0.16 3.74
N ILE A 159 7.14 -1.43 3.34
CA ILE A 159 8.23 -2.40 3.39
C ILE A 159 8.59 -2.79 1.96
N GLY A 160 9.78 -2.44 1.55
CA GLY A 160 10.27 -2.70 0.20
C GLY A 160 11.79 -2.71 0.12
N ASN A 161 12.31 -2.75 -1.08
CA ASN A 161 13.73 -2.74 -1.36
C ASN A 161 14.04 -1.59 -2.35
N TRP A 162 14.93 -0.70 -1.95
CA TRP A 162 15.39 0.42 -2.75
C TRP A 162 16.91 0.52 -2.68
N LEU A 163 17.58 0.67 -3.81
CA LEU A 163 19.01 1.01 -3.85
C LEU A 163 19.23 2.46 -3.41
N GLN A 164 18.33 3.35 -3.82
CA GLN A 164 18.33 4.76 -3.48
C GLN A 164 16.95 5.12 -2.91
N PRO A 165 16.77 4.99 -1.58
CA PRO A 165 15.50 5.35 -0.95
C PRO A 165 15.27 6.86 -1.03
N PRO A 166 14.00 7.31 -1.09
CA PRO A 166 13.66 8.72 -1.08
C PRO A 166 14.18 9.44 0.17
N GLU A 167 14.85 10.58 -0.01
CA GLU A 167 15.44 11.36 1.09
C GLU A 167 14.40 11.94 2.04
N GLU A 168 13.18 12.21 1.54
CA GLU A 168 12.08 12.76 2.31
C GLU A 168 11.42 11.76 3.29
N LEU A 169 11.80 10.49 3.24
CA LEU A 169 11.22 9.44 4.08
C LEU A 169 12.13 9.02 5.22
N HIS A 170 11.53 8.73 6.37
CA HIS A 170 12.25 8.06 7.46
C HIS A 170 12.48 6.59 7.11
N LEU A 171 13.75 6.21 7.04
CA LEU A 171 14.15 4.87 6.67
C LEU A 171 14.75 4.11 7.85
N ALA A 172 14.34 2.85 8.00
CA ALA A 172 14.98 1.90 8.90
C ALA A 172 15.33 0.62 8.13
N ARG A 173 16.55 0.11 8.34
CA ARG A 173 16.94 -1.18 7.79
C ARG A 173 16.21 -2.29 8.55
N LEU A 174 15.43 -3.07 7.84
CA LEU A 174 14.63 -4.14 8.41
C LEU A 174 15.36 -5.48 8.38
N ILE A 175 15.94 -5.82 7.23
CA ILE A 175 16.62 -7.10 6.97
C ILE A 175 17.85 -6.83 6.12
N SER A 176 18.92 -7.61 6.34
CA SER A 176 20.03 -7.76 5.39
C SER A 176 20.05 -9.18 4.87
N ASP A 177 20.15 -9.35 3.56
CA ASP A 177 20.12 -10.64 2.91
C ASP A 177 21.19 -10.74 1.83
N GLU A 178 21.59 -11.96 1.48
CA GLU A 178 22.51 -12.26 0.39
C GLU A 178 21.71 -12.44 -0.91
N VAL A 179 22.16 -11.77 -1.97
CA VAL A 179 21.59 -11.98 -3.31
C VAL A 179 22.13 -13.28 -3.88
N VAL A 180 21.22 -14.12 -4.39
CA VAL A 180 21.51 -15.44 -4.92
C VAL A 180 20.69 -15.72 -6.17
N CYS A 181 21.06 -16.73 -6.93
CA CYS A 181 20.27 -17.25 -8.05
C CYS A 181 19.56 -18.53 -7.62
N LEU A 182 18.24 -18.58 -7.78
CA LEU A 182 17.42 -19.78 -7.63
C LEU A 182 17.23 -20.39 -9.02
N VAL A 183 17.51 -21.68 -9.13
CA VAL A 183 17.43 -22.45 -10.39
C VAL A 183 16.84 -23.83 -10.13
N SER A 184 16.36 -24.50 -11.16
CA SER A 184 16.01 -25.92 -11.08
C SER A 184 17.22 -26.74 -10.59
N ARG A 185 16.97 -27.82 -9.86
CA ARG A 185 18.03 -28.73 -9.38
C ARG A 185 18.89 -29.27 -10.54
N ASP A 186 18.25 -29.52 -11.67
CA ASP A 186 18.88 -30.12 -12.86
C ASP A 186 19.30 -29.07 -13.89
N HIS A 187 19.35 -27.79 -13.53
CA HIS A 187 19.72 -26.72 -14.42
C HIS A 187 21.16 -26.90 -14.94
N PRO A 188 21.37 -26.96 -16.29
CA PRO A 188 22.64 -27.36 -16.87
C PRO A 188 23.81 -26.40 -16.59
N ALA A 189 23.52 -25.12 -16.33
CA ALA A 189 24.55 -24.12 -16.02
C ALA A 189 25.23 -24.35 -14.67
N THR A 190 24.66 -25.16 -13.77
CA THR A 190 25.18 -25.39 -12.41
C THR A 190 26.34 -26.41 -12.36
N GLY A 191 26.54 -27.21 -13.40
CA GLY A 191 27.49 -28.33 -13.38
C GLY A 191 28.97 -27.98 -13.51
N ARG A 192 29.33 -26.77 -13.96
CA ARG A 192 30.72 -26.36 -14.26
C ARG A 192 31.06 -24.93 -13.81
N GLY A 193 30.74 -24.59 -12.62
CA GLY A 193 30.98 -23.25 -12.12
C GLY A 193 30.02 -22.21 -12.68
N TRP A 194 29.42 -21.46 -11.82
CA TRP A 194 28.52 -20.35 -12.14
C TRP A 194 29.36 -19.10 -12.37
N THR A 195 29.33 -18.54 -13.57
CA THR A 195 30.06 -17.32 -13.95
C THR A 195 29.11 -16.25 -14.43
N VAL A 196 29.54 -15.00 -14.46
CA VAL A 196 28.76 -13.87 -15.01
C VAL A 196 28.32 -14.14 -16.44
N SER A 197 29.23 -14.65 -17.30
CA SER A 197 28.87 -14.99 -18.70
C SER A 197 27.73 -16.01 -18.75
N ARG A 198 27.83 -17.11 -18.00
CA ARG A 198 26.75 -18.10 -17.94
C ARG A 198 25.44 -17.58 -17.39
N TYR A 199 25.53 -16.70 -16.41
CA TYR A 199 24.36 -16.02 -15.87
C TYR A 199 23.66 -15.18 -16.94
N LEU A 200 24.42 -14.41 -17.72
CA LEU A 200 23.88 -13.56 -18.79
C LEU A 200 23.35 -14.36 -19.99
N ASP A 201 23.88 -15.55 -20.23
CA ASP A 201 23.43 -16.46 -21.31
C ASP A 201 22.11 -17.18 -20.98
N CYS A 202 21.63 -17.10 -19.71
CA CYS A 202 20.37 -17.71 -19.30
C CYS A 202 19.18 -16.80 -19.57
N GLU A 203 18.01 -17.40 -19.64
CA GLU A 203 16.73 -16.70 -19.56
C GLU A 203 16.32 -16.51 -18.10
N HIS A 204 15.83 -15.32 -17.77
CA HIS A 204 15.49 -14.96 -16.42
C HIS A 204 13.99 -14.73 -16.23
N VAL A 205 13.52 -15.04 -15.03
CA VAL A 205 12.25 -14.54 -14.51
C VAL A 205 12.53 -13.43 -13.49
N ALA A 206 11.77 -12.34 -13.59
CA ALA A 206 11.93 -11.19 -12.72
C ALA A 206 10.55 -10.69 -12.19
N PRO A 207 10.51 -10.00 -11.06
CA PRO A 207 9.31 -9.30 -10.62
C PRO A 207 8.92 -8.19 -11.60
N MET A 208 7.64 -7.83 -11.62
CA MET A 208 7.22 -6.59 -12.26
C MET A 208 7.85 -5.40 -11.52
N PRO A 209 8.36 -4.38 -12.23
CA PRO A 209 8.85 -3.16 -11.59
C PRO A 209 7.77 -2.47 -10.76
N THR A 210 8.16 -1.82 -9.67
CA THR A 210 7.23 -1.19 -8.72
C THR A 210 6.61 0.13 -9.19
N HIS A 211 7.10 0.70 -10.31
CA HIS A 211 6.48 1.88 -10.95
C HIS A 211 6.82 1.95 -12.44
N PRO A 212 6.06 2.71 -13.26
CA PRO A 212 6.37 2.91 -14.69
C PRO A 212 7.77 3.50 -14.86
N GLY A 213 8.57 2.91 -15.75
CA GLY A 213 9.94 3.33 -16.01
C GLY A 213 10.98 2.85 -14.99
N ALA A 214 10.56 2.21 -13.88
CA ALA A 214 11.51 1.60 -12.97
C ALA A 214 12.19 0.39 -13.61
N ILE A 215 13.46 0.27 -13.32
CA ILE A 215 14.26 -0.93 -13.57
C ILE A 215 14.29 -1.71 -12.24
N GLY A 216 14.21 -3.02 -12.28
CA GLY A 216 14.34 -3.85 -11.07
C GLY A 216 15.72 -3.67 -10.44
N VAL A 217 15.82 -3.79 -9.12
CA VAL A 217 17.07 -3.60 -8.35
C VAL A 217 18.25 -4.39 -8.92
N ILE A 218 18.00 -5.62 -9.38
CA ILE A 218 19.05 -6.46 -10.00
C ILE A 218 19.45 -5.89 -11.36
N ASP A 219 18.49 -5.49 -12.18
CA ASP A 219 18.73 -4.96 -13.51
C ASP A 219 19.43 -3.59 -13.45
N GLU A 220 19.10 -2.77 -12.44
CA GLU A 220 19.78 -1.50 -12.16
C GLU A 220 21.25 -1.75 -11.77
N HIS A 221 21.51 -2.72 -10.89
CA HIS A 221 22.87 -3.11 -10.51
C HIS A 221 23.71 -3.61 -11.69
N LEU A 222 23.12 -4.44 -12.56
CA LEU A 222 23.78 -4.92 -13.77
C LEU A 222 24.06 -3.78 -14.76
N ALA A 223 23.08 -2.90 -14.97
CA ALA A 223 23.23 -1.75 -15.87
C ALA A 223 24.35 -0.79 -15.43
N ALA A 224 24.53 -0.60 -14.12
CA ALA A 224 25.64 0.17 -13.57
C ALA A 224 27.03 -0.42 -13.90
N GLN A 225 27.08 -1.71 -14.25
CA GLN A 225 28.31 -2.42 -14.69
C GLN A 225 28.37 -2.62 -16.22
N GLY A 226 27.45 -2.03 -16.97
CA GLY A 226 27.35 -2.20 -18.43
C GLY A 226 26.86 -3.58 -18.85
N LEU A 227 26.20 -4.32 -17.91
CA LEU A 227 25.68 -5.67 -18.15
C LEU A 227 24.15 -5.65 -18.29
N GLN A 228 23.65 -6.58 -19.10
CA GLN A 228 22.21 -6.79 -19.29
C GLN A 228 21.90 -8.28 -19.40
N ARG A 229 20.84 -8.73 -18.74
CA ARG A 229 20.33 -10.09 -18.81
C ARG A 229 19.03 -10.16 -19.62
N SER A 230 18.73 -11.33 -20.18
CA SER A 230 17.49 -11.60 -20.92
C SER A 230 16.36 -11.94 -19.94
N ILE A 231 15.32 -11.12 -19.87
CA ILE A 231 14.14 -11.39 -19.05
C ILE A 231 13.04 -12.00 -19.93
N ALA A 232 12.87 -13.32 -19.84
CA ALA A 232 11.85 -14.05 -20.58
C ALA A 232 10.46 -13.94 -19.92
N VAL A 233 10.40 -13.82 -18.57
CA VAL A 233 9.14 -13.75 -17.82
C VAL A 233 9.19 -12.62 -16.80
N ARG A 234 8.13 -11.83 -16.74
CA ARG A 234 7.86 -10.89 -15.64
C ARG A 234 6.58 -11.28 -14.92
N ALA A 235 6.63 -11.38 -13.60
CA ALA A 235 5.50 -11.79 -12.78
C ALA A 235 5.18 -10.77 -11.69
N SER A 236 3.90 -10.46 -11.54
CA SER A 236 3.39 -9.63 -10.43
C SER A 236 3.18 -10.45 -9.13
N HIS A 237 3.09 -11.77 -9.24
CA HIS A 237 2.91 -12.69 -8.12
C HIS A 237 4.24 -13.41 -7.85
N PHE A 238 5.07 -12.80 -7.01
CA PHE A 238 6.42 -13.30 -6.77
C PHE A 238 6.45 -14.71 -6.17
N GLY A 239 5.47 -15.02 -5.32
CA GLY A 239 5.32 -16.34 -4.72
C GLY A 239 5.09 -17.51 -5.71
N LEU A 240 4.70 -17.23 -6.96
CA LEU A 240 4.53 -18.26 -8.00
C LEU A 240 5.84 -18.57 -8.76
N ILE A 241 6.81 -17.66 -8.70
CA ILE A 241 8.05 -17.78 -9.49
C ILE A 241 8.85 -19.04 -9.14
N PRO A 242 9.00 -19.46 -7.87
CA PRO A 242 9.74 -20.67 -7.54
C PRO A 242 9.22 -21.94 -8.24
N ALA A 243 7.89 -22.07 -8.39
CA ALA A 243 7.29 -23.18 -9.15
C ALA A 243 7.64 -23.10 -10.63
N MET A 244 7.61 -21.90 -11.24
CA MET A 244 8.03 -21.71 -12.65
C MET A 244 9.50 -22.07 -12.85
N VAL A 245 10.38 -21.72 -11.92
CA VAL A 245 11.81 -22.04 -11.98
C VAL A 245 12.04 -23.55 -11.82
N ALA A 246 11.28 -24.22 -10.96
CA ALA A 246 11.43 -25.66 -10.70
C ALA A 246 11.26 -26.51 -11.97
N ASP A 247 10.33 -26.13 -12.84
CA ASP A 247 9.93 -26.88 -14.03
C ASP A 247 10.47 -26.25 -15.34
N SER A 248 11.54 -25.41 -15.24
CA SER A 248 12.09 -24.72 -16.40
C SER A 248 13.61 -24.52 -16.30
N LEU A 249 14.20 -23.89 -17.32
CA LEU A 249 15.57 -23.38 -17.30
C LEU A 249 15.67 -21.90 -16.92
N LEU A 250 14.61 -21.33 -16.36
CA LEU A 250 14.61 -19.95 -15.91
C LEU A 250 15.46 -19.76 -14.65
N VAL A 251 16.08 -18.60 -14.56
CA VAL A 251 16.87 -18.17 -13.40
C VAL A 251 16.13 -17.05 -12.66
N LEU A 252 15.91 -17.21 -11.37
CA LEU A 252 15.46 -16.13 -10.51
C LEU A 252 16.62 -15.60 -9.67
N THR A 253 16.92 -14.31 -9.78
CA THR A 253 17.88 -13.63 -8.88
C THR A 253 17.08 -12.92 -7.78
N THR A 254 17.32 -13.30 -6.51
CA THR A 254 16.55 -12.80 -5.37
C THR A 254 17.34 -13.01 -4.05
N GLY A 255 16.73 -12.61 -2.93
CA GLY A 255 17.31 -12.85 -1.60
C GLY A 255 17.31 -14.33 -1.20
N ARG A 256 18.36 -14.75 -0.50
CA ARG A 256 18.52 -16.13 0.01
C ARG A 256 17.40 -16.51 0.98
N LEU A 257 16.93 -15.57 1.81
CA LEU A 257 15.86 -15.81 2.77
C LEU A 257 14.56 -16.23 2.09
N PHE A 258 14.22 -15.58 0.97
CA PHE A 258 13.07 -15.99 0.14
C PHE A 258 13.23 -17.40 -0.38
N CYS A 259 14.43 -17.77 -0.86
CA CYS A 259 14.71 -19.09 -1.43
C CYS A 259 14.58 -20.21 -0.40
N SER A 260 14.97 -19.98 0.84
CA SER A 260 15.13 -21.00 1.88
C SER A 260 13.86 -21.84 2.09
N ARG A 261 12.68 -21.24 1.96
CA ARG A 261 11.39 -21.91 2.10
C ARG A 261 11.13 -22.94 1.00
N TRP A 262 11.60 -22.67 -0.20
CA TRP A 262 11.24 -23.45 -1.39
C TRP A 262 12.18 -24.64 -1.62
N LEU A 263 13.41 -24.56 -1.07
CA LEU A 263 14.44 -25.58 -1.25
C LEU A 263 14.06 -26.97 -0.72
N GLY A 264 13.15 -27.02 0.27
CA GLY A 264 12.67 -28.30 0.84
C GLY A 264 11.40 -28.85 0.20
N SER A 265 10.68 -28.01 -0.60
CA SER A 265 9.36 -28.35 -1.15
C SER A 265 9.35 -28.49 -2.66
N LEU A 266 10.32 -27.90 -3.37
CA LEU A 266 10.44 -27.95 -4.82
C LEU A 266 11.84 -28.44 -5.23
N PRO A 267 12.02 -29.01 -6.44
CA PRO A 267 13.32 -29.45 -6.96
C PRO A 267 14.19 -28.27 -7.37
N LEU A 268 14.56 -27.44 -6.41
CA LEU A 268 15.31 -26.20 -6.61
C LEU A 268 16.69 -26.29 -5.94
N ARG A 269 17.61 -25.47 -6.42
CA ARG A 269 18.89 -25.20 -5.76
C ARG A 269 19.25 -23.72 -5.86
N VAL A 270 20.04 -23.28 -4.89
CA VAL A 270 20.63 -21.94 -4.87
C VAL A 270 22.05 -22.00 -5.36
N VAL A 271 22.41 -21.07 -6.24
CA VAL A 271 23.80 -20.79 -6.63
C VAL A 271 24.12 -19.35 -6.27
N ARG A 272 25.40 -19.09 -5.93
CA ARG A 272 25.84 -17.73 -5.61
C ARG A 272 25.87 -16.88 -6.87
N CYS A 273 25.49 -15.61 -6.74
CA CYS A 273 25.72 -14.62 -7.80
C CYS A 273 27.15 -14.18 -7.84
#